data_ffe6c68cbbd880f2927ea8690ade441a
#
_entry.id   ffe6c68cbbd880f2927ea8690ade441a
#
_cell.length_a   1.000
_cell.length_b   1.000
_cell.length_c   1.000
_cell.angle_alpha   90.00
_cell.angle_beta   90.00
_cell.angle_gamma   90.00
#
_symmetry.space_group_name_H-M   'P 1'
#
loop_
_entity.id
_entity.type
_entity.pdbx_description
1 polymer ?
#
loop_
_entity_poly.entity_id
_entity_poly.type
_entity_poly.pdbx_seq_one_letter_code
_entity_poly.pdbx_strand_id
1 'polypeptide(L)'
;DLPNGLNLRKDLIKVPSCESHNSAKSHDDEFLLYILCMNIATNSVALRQFFTKIRRSYKRRPALLHALSDGAPAVIAVNGKGTAFNTALIQADTARINGCFEKIGRAIYFYEKKEKFSGDFRFLYDWIIPKEPNFTVLVKTNNQETRAIDHVKEHFEKLDHKGSNPSVFKYRLEEPDEHGLIALHMQFYEGCNVYLALIPERNR
;
A
#
# COMPACT_ATOMS: atom_id res chain seq x y z
N ASP A 1 0.96 -16.40 16.21
CA ASP A 1 0.82 -17.62 15.43
C ASP A 1 -0.26 -17.42 14.38
N LEU A 2 0.07 -17.71 13.10
CA LEU A 2 -0.88 -17.72 12.00
C LEU A 2 -1.86 -18.90 12.16
N PRO A 3 -3.07 -18.85 11.58
CA PRO A 3 -3.95 -20.02 11.58
C PRO A 3 -3.18 -21.25 11.10
N ASN A 4 -3.38 -22.39 11.75
CA ASN A 4 -2.70 -23.64 11.43
C ASN A 4 -2.81 -23.92 9.92
N GLY A 5 -1.66 -24.02 9.23
CA GLY A 5 -1.58 -24.31 7.80
C GLY A 5 -1.35 -23.12 6.87
N LEU A 6 -1.40 -21.86 7.34
CA LEU A 6 -1.10 -20.68 6.48
C LEU A 6 0.41 -20.43 6.43
N ASN A 7 1.06 -20.86 5.36
CA ASN A 7 2.46 -20.52 5.07
C ASN A 7 2.52 -19.23 4.20
N LEU A 8 2.57 -18.07 4.84
CA LEU A 8 2.66 -16.77 4.15
C LEU A 8 4.05 -16.49 3.53
N ARG A 9 4.99 -17.44 3.60
CA ARG A 9 6.33 -17.33 3.02
C ARG A 9 6.53 -18.22 1.80
N LYS A 10 5.49 -18.93 1.36
CA LYS A 10 5.55 -19.77 0.17
C LYS A 10 5.45 -18.90 -1.09
N ASP A 11 6.22 -19.25 -2.09
CA ASP A 11 6.20 -18.66 -3.45
C ASP A 11 6.27 -17.12 -3.47
N LEU A 12 7.12 -16.55 -2.62
CA LEU A 12 7.36 -15.10 -2.60
C LEU A 12 8.10 -14.67 -3.87
N ILE A 13 7.71 -13.52 -4.43
CA ILE A 13 8.45 -12.86 -5.50
C ILE A 13 9.85 -12.54 -4.99
N LYS A 14 10.86 -12.99 -5.74
CA LYS A 14 12.27 -12.72 -5.47
C LYS A 14 12.90 -12.04 -6.68
N VAL A 15 13.58 -10.94 -6.44
CA VAL A 15 14.32 -10.20 -7.46
C VAL A 15 15.74 -9.93 -6.96
N PRO A 16 16.73 -9.84 -7.86
CA PRO A 16 18.08 -9.42 -7.50
C PRO A 16 18.06 -8.04 -6.83
N SER A 17 18.81 -7.88 -5.75
CA SER A 17 18.99 -6.61 -5.07
C SER A 17 20.44 -6.47 -4.64
N CYS A 18 21.02 -5.27 -4.71
CA CYS A 18 22.36 -5.02 -4.20
C CYS A 18 22.34 -4.79 -2.69
N GLU A 19 23.48 -5.00 -2.05
CA GLU A 19 23.63 -4.94 -0.59
C GLU A 19 23.28 -3.57 0.00
N SER A 20 23.66 -2.49 -0.69
CA SER A 20 23.34 -1.12 -0.29
C SER A 20 21.82 -0.84 -0.29
N HIS A 21 21.08 -1.38 -1.27
CA HIS A 21 19.63 -1.25 -1.31
C HIS A 21 18.94 -2.14 -0.27
N ASN A 22 19.51 -3.29 0.09
CA ASN A 22 18.94 -4.17 1.12
C ASN A 22 19.09 -3.61 2.54
N SER A 23 20.23 -3.02 2.87
CA SER A 23 20.48 -2.48 4.22
C SER A 23 19.66 -1.20 4.50
N ALA A 24 19.52 -0.32 3.51
CA ALA A 24 18.68 0.87 3.60
C ALA A 24 17.18 0.56 3.68
N LYS A 25 16.78 -0.62 3.16
CA LYS A 25 15.39 -1.03 3.01
C LYS A 25 14.71 -1.44 4.32
N SER A 26 15.44 -1.93 5.31
CA SER A 26 14.84 -2.52 6.52
C SER A 26 13.97 -1.54 7.32
N HIS A 27 14.34 -0.26 7.38
CA HIS A 27 13.56 0.78 8.05
C HIS A 27 12.32 1.19 7.26
N ASP A 28 12.40 1.17 5.93
CA ASP A 28 11.28 1.48 5.05
C ASP A 28 10.28 0.33 5.03
N ASP A 29 10.74 -0.92 5.03
CA ASP A 29 9.89 -2.11 5.08
C ASP A 29 9.12 -2.17 6.42
N GLU A 30 9.78 -1.84 7.56
CA GLU A 30 9.12 -1.74 8.86
C GLU A 30 8.09 -0.62 8.86
N PHE A 31 8.43 0.58 8.37
CA PHE A 31 7.51 1.70 8.24
C PHE A 31 6.29 1.35 7.39
N LEU A 32 6.49 0.77 6.20
CA LEU A 32 5.40 0.39 5.32
C LEU A 32 4.49 -0.67 5.97
N LEU A 33 5.08 -1.65 6.67
CA LEU A 33 4.30 -2.65 7.40
C LEU A 33 3.40 -2.00 8.46
N TYR A 34 3.91 -0.98 9.19
CA TYR A 34 3.09 -0.25 10.17
C TYR A 34 1.92 0.46 9.49
N ILE A 35 2.20 1.25 8.44
CA ILE A 35 1.18 2.00 7.72
C ILE A 35 0.07 1.07 7.19
N LEU A 36 0.45 -0.03 6.55
CA LEU A 36 -0.50 -0.98 5.99
C LEU A 36 -1.34 -1.69 7.07
N CYS A 37 -0.71 -2.17 8.15
CA CYS A 37 -1.42 -2.91 9.19
C CYS A 37 -2.25 -2.03 10.13
N MET A 38 -1.99 -0.72 10.19
CA MET A 38 -2.79 0.24 10.96
C MET A 38 -4.00 0.75 10.19
N ASN A 39 -4.12 0.44 8.92
CA ASN A 39 -5.25 0.86 8.12
C ASN A 39 -6.51 0.07 8.52
N ILE A 40 -7.61 0.80 8.73
CA ILE A 40 -8.89 0.26 9.17
C ILE A 40 -9.61 -0.59 8.12
N ALA A 41 -9.26 -0.45 6.85
CA ALA A 41 -9.86 -1.21 5.75
C ALA A 41 -9.25 -2.61 5.59
N THR A 42 -8.17 -2.94 6.32
CA THR A 42 -7.44 -4.20 6.17
C THR A 42 -8.15 -5.38 6.83
N ASN A 43 -7.77 -6.58 6.41
CA ASN A 43 -8.35 -7.83 6.89
C ASN A 43 -7.78 -8.29 8.24
N SER A 44 -8.29 -9.42 8.75
CA SER A 44 -7.86 -10.03 10.00
C SER A 44 -6.39 -10.44 10.05
N VAL A 45 -5.76 -10.69 8.89
CA VAL A 45 -4.33 -11.01 8.80
C VAL A 45 -3.47 -9.80 9.16
N ALA A 46 -3.79 -8.62 8.64
CA ALA A 46 -3.13 -7.37 9.01
C ALA A 46 -3.33 -7.05 10.50
N LEU A 47 -4.56 -7.16 10.96
CA LEU A 47 -4.91 -6.91 12.37
C LEU A 47 -4.10 -7.83 13.31
N ARG A 48 -3.94 -9.09 12.94
CA ARG A 48 -3.10 -10.04 13.68
C ARG A 48 -1.62 -9.66 13.64
N GLN A 49 -1.09 -9.22 12.49
CA GLN A 49 0.26 -8.69 12.37
C GLN A 49 0.45 -7.49 13.30
N PHE A 50 -0.53 -6.58 13.35
CA PHE A 50 -0.52 -5.45 14.25
C PHE A 50 -0.39 -5.88 15.71
N PHE A 51 -1.27 -6.73 16.19
CA PHE A 51 -1.26 -7.15 17.60
C PHE A 51 -0.07 -8.04 17.99
N THR A 52 0.58 -8.70 17.05
CA THR A 52 1.71 -9.58 17.33
C THR A 52 3.07 -8.92 17.04
N LYS A 53 3.39 -8.69 15.77
CA LYS A 53 4.71 -8.19 15.36
C LYS A 53 4.89 -6.71 15.66
N ILE A 54 3.91 -5.88 15.26
CA ILE A 54 4.01 -4.43 15.42
C ILE A 54 4.03 -4.06 16.89
N ARG A 55 3.14 -4.61 17.69
CA ARG A 55 3.11 -4.37 19.14
C ARG A 55 4.41 -4.79 19.83
N ARG A 56 5.07 -5.86 19.38
CA ARG A 56 6.39 -6.28 19.89
C ARG A 56 7.51 -5.34 19.45
N SER A 57 7.49 -4.89 18.20
CA SER A 57 8.44 -3.93 17.68
C SER A 57 8.29 -2.57 18.39
N TYR A 58 7.05 -2.12 18.61
CA TYR A 58 6.74 -0.92 19.40
C TYR A 58 7.37 -0.94 20.79
N LYS A 59 7.28 -2.05 21.52
CA LYS A 59 7.91 -2.19 22.83
C LYS A 59 9.44 -2.03 22.79
N ARG A 60 10.08 -2.35 21.67
CA ARG A 60 11.54 -2.23 21.50
C ARG A 60 11.96 -0.87 20.96
N ARG A 61 11.13 -0.27 20.12
CA ARG A 61 11.40 1.01 19.41
C ARG A 61 10.14 1.87 19.38
N PRO A 62 9.77 2.50 20.49
CA PRO A 62 8.52 3.28 20.56
C PRO A 62 8.55 4.53 19.66
N ALA A 63 9.72 5.05 19.32
CA ALA A 63 9.87 6.31 18.59
C ALA A 63 9.15 6.33 17.23
N LEU A 64 9.14 5.21 16.49
CA LEU A 64 8.48 5.16 15.19
C LEU A 64 6.96 5.29 15.31
N LEU A 65 6.36 4.59 16.26
CA LEU A 65 4.91 4.67 16.47
C LEU A 65 4.52 6.03 17.08
N HIS A 66 5.32 6.55 18.01
CA HIS A 66 5.12 7.91 18.52
C HIS A 66 5.14 8.94 17.39
N ALA A 67 6.12 8.85 16.48
CA ALA A 67 6.19 9.74 15.33
C ALA A 67 4.97 9.65 14.40
N LEU A 68 4.32 8.50 14.33
CA LEU A 68 3.12 8.30 13.51
C LEU A 68 1.82 8.70 14.24
N SER A 69 1.77 8.56 15.56
CA SER A 69 0.56 8.76 16.37
C SER A 69 0.58 10.05 17.21
N ASP A 70 1.74 10.68 17.36
CA ASP A 70 1.88 11.91 18.15
C ASP A 70 1.12 13.05 17.46
N GLY A 71 0.21 13.69 18.22
CA GLY A 71 -0.67 14.72 17.69
C GLY A 71 -1.73 14.22 16.68
N ALA A 72 -1.89 12.91 16.47
CA ALA A 72 -2.91 12.36 15.59
C ALA A 72 -4.31 12.67 16.11
N PRO A 73 -5.16 13.42 15.39
CA PRO A 73 -6.48 13.75 15.84
C PRO A 73 -7.35 12.49 15.96
N ALA A 74 -8.10 12.39 17.05
CA ALA A 74 -9.14 11.38 17.20
C ALA A 74 -10.29 11.68 16.23
N VAL A 75 -10.73 10.67 15.50
CA VAL A 75 -11.81 10.78 14.54
C VAL A 75 -12.78 9.60 14.69
N ILE A 76 -14.01 9.79 14.23
CA ILE A 76 -14.98 8.70 14.10
C ILE A 76 -14.95 8.25 12.64
N ALA A 77 -14.56 7.00 12.42
CA ALA A 77 -14.66 6.38 11.11
C ALA A 77 -15.94 5.56 11.00
N VAL A 78 -16.53 5.55 9.82
CA VAL A 78 -17.70 4.73 9.51
C VAL A 78 -17.31 3.74 8.42
N ASN A 79 -17.49 2.45 8.67
CA ASN A 79 -17.20 1.41 7.67
C ASN A 79 -18.32 1.33 6.61
N GLY A 80 -18.09 0.55 5.56
CA GLY A 80 -19.05 0.36 4.47
C GLY A 80 -20.42 -0.26 4.90
N LYS A 81 -20.51 -0.77 6.14
CA LYS A 81 -21.75 -1.30 6.75
C LYS A 81 -22.46 -0.27 7.65
N GLY A 82 -21.97 0.96 7.71
CA GLY A 82 -22.54 2.02 8.57
C GLY A 82 -22.12 1.94 10.03
N THR A 83 -21.19 1.06 10.42
CA THR A 83 -20.75 0.96 11.82
C THR A 83 -19.72 2.05 12.11
N ALA A 84 -20.00 2.88 13.10
CA ALA A 84 -19.10 3.92 13.59
C ALA A 84 -18.15 3.37 14.66
N PHE A 85 -16.88 3.77 14.63
CA PHE A 85 -15.87 3.45 15.63
C PHE A 85 -14.84 4.55 15.78
N ASN A 86 -14.30 4.69 16.98
CA ASN A 86 -13.27 5.68 17.28
C ASN A 86 -11.92 5.20 16.73
N THR A 87 -11.21 6.08 16.04
CA THR A 87 -9.87 5.84 15.53
C THR A 87 -9.06 7.14 15.56
N ALA A 88 -7.87 7.14 15.00
CA ALA A 88 -7.03 8.32 14.85
C ALA A 88 -6.61 8.51 13.38
N LEU A 89 -6.53 9.76 12.95
CA LEU A 89 -6.02 10.10 11.62
C LEU A 89 -4.51 10.25 11.69
N ILE A 90 -3.78 9.26 11.18
CA ILE A 90 -2.33 9.24 11.20
C ILE A 90 -1.79 10.09 10.05
N GLN A 91 -0.89 11.01 10.38
CA GLN A 91 -0.17 11.79 9.37
C GLN A 91 1.00 10.95 8.83
N ALA A 92 0.86 10.46 7.59
CA ALA A 92 1.88 9.64 6.96
C ALA A 92 2.78 10.47 6.04
N ASP A 93 4.06 10.13 6.00
CA ASP A 93 5.02 10.66 5.03
C ASP A 93 4.74 10.06 3.65
N THR A 94 3.99 10.78 2.84
CA THR A 94 3.57 10.33 1.50
C THR A 94 4.76 10.13 0.56
N ALA A 95 5.81 10.95 0.67
CA ALA A 95 7.01 10.80 -0.16
C ALA A 95 7.72 9.47 0.16
N ARG A 96 7.82 9.13 1.45
CA ARG A 96 8.38 7.86 1.88
C ARG A 96 7.52 6.67 1.47
N ILE A 97 6.20 6.78 1.57
CA ILE A 97 5.25 5.76 1.08
C ILE A 97 5.44 5.53 -0.42
N ASN A 98 5.48 6.60 -1.22
CA ASN A 98 5.71 6.53 -2.65
C ASN A 98 7.04 5.82 -2.97
N GLY A 99 8.13 6.17 -2.28
CA GLY A 99 9.42 5.51 -2.45
C GLY A 99 9.41 4.02 -2.12
N CYS A 100 8.62 3.59 -1.12
CA CYS A 100 8.42 2.18 -0.82
C CYS A 100 7.69 1.46 -1.97
N PHE A 101 6.58 2.02 -2.45
CA PHE A 101 5.80 1.40 -3.51
C PHE A 101 6.48 1.46 -4.88
N GLU A 102 7.27 2.49 -5.15
CA GLU A 102 8.12 2.52 -6.34
C GLU A 102 9.09 1.34 -6.38
N LYS A 103 9.79 1.07 -5.27
CA LYS A 103 10.70 -0.09 -5.15
C LYS A 103 9.95 -1.40 -5.40
N ILE A 104 8.74 -1.56 -4.86
CA ILE A 104 7.91 -2.75 -5.09
C ILE A 104 7.44 -2.81 -6.55
N GLY A 105 7.00 -1.71 -7.12
CA GLY A 105 6.58 -1.62 -8.53
C GLY A 105 7.70 -2.01 -9.50
N ARG A 106 8.92 -1.47 -9.29
CA ARG A 106 10.11 -1.86 -10.06
C ARG A 106 10.45 -3.35 -9.92
N ALA A 107 10.28 -3.90 -8.71
CA ALA A 107 10.51 -5.33 -8.47
C ALA A 107 9.48 -6.21 -9.18
N ILE A 108 8.21 -5.83 -9.18
CA ILE A 108 7.14 -6.54 -9.91
C ILE A 108 7.38 -6.48 -11.41
N TYR A 109 7.69 -5.30 -11.93
CA TYR A 109 8.02 -5.13 -13.36
C TYR A 109 9.18 -6.03 -13.77
N PHE A 110 10.28 -6.02 -13.01
CA PHE A 110 11.43 -6.90 -13.28
C PHE A 110 11.05 -8.39 -13.19
N TYR A 111 10.24 -8.76 -12.22
CA TYR A 111 9.80 -10.14 -12.09
C TYR A 111 8.99 -10.62 -13.29
N GLU A 112 8.11 -9.79 -13.84
CA GLU A 112 7.24 -10.11 -14.97
C GLU A 112 7.97 -10.00 -16.31
N LYS A 113 8.70 -8.90 -16.54
CA LYS A 113 9.29 -8.56 -17.84
C LYS A 113 10.76 -8.99 -17.97
N LYS A 114 11.43 -9.36 -16.87
CA LYS A 114 12.85 -9.73 -16.81
C LYS A 114 13.82 -8.61 -17.23
N GLU A 115 13.36 -7.39 -17.20
CA GLU A 115 14.12 -6.18 -17.50
C GLU A 115 13.88 -5.09 -16.45
N LYS A 116 14.78 -4.11 -16.38
CA LYS A 116 14.65 -2.98 -15.46
C LYS A 116 13.71 -1.94 -16.06
N PHE A 117 12.78 -1.45 -15.27
CA PHE A 117 11.98 -0.29 -15.67
C PHE A 117 12.80 0.99 -15.51
N SER A 118 12.89 1.79 -16.59
CA SER A 118 13.39 3.17 -16.59
C SER A 118 12.23 4.13 -16.82
N GLY A 119 12.02 5.04 -15.88
CA GLY A 119 10.95 6.02 -15.98
C GLY A 119 10.37 6.40 -14.63
N ASP A 120 9.32 7.20 -14.69
CA ASP A 120 8.63 7.79 -13.55
C ASP A 120 7.43 6.96 -13.12
N PHE A 121 7.01 7.19 -11.88
CA PHE A 121 5.81 6.58 -11.30
C PHE A 121 4.82 7.65 -10.88
N ARG A 122 3.53 7.40 -11.13
CA ARG A 122 2.42 8.13 -10.54
C ARG A 122 1.62 7.21 -9.65
N PHE A 123 1.17 7.72 -8.51
CA PHE A 123 0.54 6.93 -7.46
C PHE A 123 -0.87 7.43 -7.21
N LEU A 124 -1.79 6.49 -7.02
CA LEU A 124 -3.15 6.74 -6.56
C LEU A 124 -3.49 5.72 -5.47
N TYR A 125 -4.07 6.19 -4.38
CA TYR A 125 -4.40 5.39 -3.19
C TYR A 125 -5.88 5.53 -2.86
N ASP A 126 -6.55 4.43 -2.53
CA ASP A 126 -7.94 4.46 -2.07
C ASP A 126 -8.08 4.60 -0.54
N TRP A 127 -6.96 4.63 0.19
CA TRP A 127 -6.88 4.64 1.64
C TRP A 127 -6.06 5.80 2.23
N ILE A 128 -5.40 6.60 1.42
CA ILE A 128 -4.75 7.85 1.85
C ILE A 128 -5.72 8.99 1.60
N ILE A 129 -6.02 9.71 2.67
CA ILE A 129 -6.90 10.88 2.62
C ILE A 129 -6.02 12.12 2.45
N PRO A 130 -6.25 12.96 1.42
CA PRO A 130 -5.55 14.24 1.29
C PRO A 130 -5.74 15.12 2.53
N LYS A 131 -4.69 15.84 2.92
CA LYS A 131 -4.76 16.77 4.04
C LYS A 131 -5.54 18.02 3.62
N GLU A 132 -6.82 18.08 3.98
CA GLU A 132 -7.60 19.30 3.84
C GLU A 132 -7.54 20.16 5.12
N PRO A 133 -7.47 21.51 5.00
CA PRO A 133 -7.22 22.39 6.14
C PRO A 133 -8.37 22.46 7.16
N ASN A 134 -9.56 21.96 6.85
CA ASN A 134 -10.75 22.06 7.71
C ASN A 134 -11.48 20.71 7.85
N PHE A 135 -10.86 19.77 8.54
CA PHE A 135 -11.47 18.47 8.85
C PHE A 135 -12.47 18.59 10.00
N THR A 136 -13.76 18.75 9.71
CA THR A 136 -14.82 18.57 10.69
C THR A 136 -15.66 17.31 10.45
N VAL A 137 -15.69 16.79 9.23
CA VAL A 137 -16.45 15.58 8.88
C VAL A 137 -15.74 14.84 7.74
N LEU A 138 -15.45 13.56 7.92
CA LEU A 138 -15.11 12.63 6.83
C LEU A 138 -16.36 12.34 6.01
N VAL A 139 -16.78 13.28 5.19
CA VAL A 139 -17.75 13.02 4.13
C VAL A 139 -16.96 12.37 2.98
N LYS A 140 -17.51 11.32 2.39
CA LYS A 140 -17.10 10.86 1.06
C LYS A 140 -17.13 12.06 0.14
N THR A 141 -16.00 12.74 -0.02
CA THR A 141 -15.91 13.90 -0.89
C THR A 141 -16.08 13.39 -2.31
N ASN A 142 -17.13 13.86 -2.96
CA ASN A 142 -17.47 13.52 -4.34
C ASN A 142 -16.58 14.36 -5.29
N ASN A 143 -15.28 14.40 -5.00
CA ASN A 143 -14.29 15.12 -5.78
C ASN A 143 -13.80 14.29 -6.99
N GLN A 144 -13.05 14.93 -7.87
CA GLN A 144 -12.53 14.28 -9.08
C GLN A 144 -11.61 13.09 -8.76
N GLU A 145 -10.84 13.19 -7.67
CA GLU A 145 -9.95 12.10 -7.23
C GLU A 145 -10.73 10.87 -6.79
N THR A 146 -11.81 11.03 -6.04
CA THR A 146 -12.67 9.90 -5.63
C THR A 146 -13.28 9.20 -6.85
N ARG A 147 -13.75 9.96 -7.85
CA ARG A 147 -14.28 9.40 -9.10
C ARG A 147 -13.21 8.67 -9.90
N ALA A 148 -11.99 9.21 -9.97
CA ALA A 148 -10.86 8.55 -10.62
C ALA A 148 -10.52 7.24 -9.93
N ILE A 149 -10.48 7.23 -8.60
CA ILE A 149 -10.25 6.02 -7.79
C ILE A 149 -11.34 4.98 -8.05
N ASP A 150 -12.62 5.36 -8.00
CA ASP A 150 -13.74 4.45 -8.22
C ASP A 150 -13.67 3.83 -9.62
N HIS A 151 -13.38 4.62 -10.65
CA HIS A 151 -13.26 4.14 -12.03
C HIS A 151 -12.09 3.17 -12.22
N VAL A 152 -10.91 3.49 -11.69
CA VAL A 152 -9.72 2.64 -11.75
C VAL A 152 -9.95 1.34 -10.95
N LYS A 153 -10.62 1.44 -9.81
CA LYS A 153 -10.97 0.29 -8.99
C LYS A 153 -11.90 -0.68 -9.72
N GLU A 154 -12.99 -0.17 -10.31
CA GLU A 154 -13.92 -0.98 -11.12
C GLU A 154 -13.23 -1.68 -12.29
N HIS A 155 -12.26 -1.01 -12.92
CA HIS A 155 -11.47 -1.60 -13.99
C HIS A 155 -10.66 -2.80 -13.48
N PHE A 156 -9.90 -2.63 -12.42
CA PHE A 156 -9.04 -3.69 -11.89
C PHE A 156 -9.79 -4.81 -11.17
N GLU A 157 -10.96 -4.57 -10.59
CA GLU A 157 -11.78 -5.61 -9.96
C GLU A 157 -12.23 -6.70 -10.94
N LYS A 158 -12.34 -6.37 -12.22
CA LYS A 158 -12.74 -7.30 -13.29
C LYS A 158 -11.60 -8.15 -13.84
N LEU A 159 -10.35 -7.90 -13.41
CA LEU A 159 -9.15 -8.51 -13.93
C LEU A 159 -8.60 -9.57 -12.98
N ASP A 160 -7.99 -10.62 -13.53
CA ASP A 160 -7.30 -11.63 -12.75
C ASP A 160 -6.02 -11.07 -12.13
N HIS A 161 -5.84 -11.33 -10.84
CA HIS A 161 -4.68 -10.92 -10.08
C HIS A 161 -3.74 -12.09 -9.83
N LYS A 162 -2.46 -11.80 -9.76
CA LYS A 162 -1.37 -12.71 -9.38
C LYS A 162 -1.04 -12.56 -7.91
N GLY A 163 -0.50 -13.61 -7.30
CA GLY A 163 0.00 -13.61 -5.93
C GLY A 163 -0.36 -14.91 -5.21
N SER A 164 0.63 -15.52 -4.55
CA SER A 164 0.47 -16.81 -3.86
C SER A 164 -0.28 -16.69 -2.53
N ASN A 165 -0.35 -15.47 -1.97
CA ASN A 165 -1.01 -15.19 -0.70
C ASN A 165 -1.97 -13.99 -0.87
N PRO A 166 -3.10 -14.15 -1.56
CA PRO A 166 -3.98 -13.03 -1.93
C PRO A 166 -4.57 -12.27 -0.74
N SER A 167 -4.69 -12.91 0.43
CA SER A 167 -5.10 -12.24 1.68
C SER A 167 -4.01 -11.32 2.26
N VAL A 168 -2.77 -11.41 1.79
CA VAL A 168 -1.66 -10.53 2.19
C VAL A 168 -1.29 -9.58 1.08
N PHE A 169 -1.10 -10.13 -0.13
CA PHE A 169 -0.65 -9.37 -1.28
C PHE A 169 -1.08 -10.04 -2.58
N LYS A 170 -1.66 -9.24 -3.46
CA LYS A 170 -1.90 -9.58 -4.86
C LYS A 170 -1.67 -8.36 -5.74
N TYR A 171 -1.39 -8.59 -7.01
CA TYR A 171 -1.13 -7.53 -7.97
C TYR A 171 -1.62 -7.89 -9.37
N ARG A 172 -1.74 -6.87 -10.20
CA ARG A 172 -1.97 -6.98 -11.64
C ARG A 172 -1.07 -5.97 -12.34
N LEU A 173 -0.24 -6.43 -13.25
CA LEU A 173 0.54 -5.62 -14.17
C LEU A 173 -0.07 -5.78 -15.56
N GLU A 174 -0.46 -4.68 -16.18
CA GLU A 174 -1.00 -4.67 -17.53
C GLU A 174 0.11 -4.57 -18.59
N GLU A 175 -0.25 -4.86 -19.84
CA GLU A 175 0.64 -4.59 -20.95
C GLU A 175 0.66 -3.08 -21.27
N PRO A 176 1.77 -2.57 -21.86
CA PRO A 176 1.83 -1.17 -22.24
C PRO A 176 0.68 -0.78 -23.18
N ASP A 177 0.10 0.39 -22.96
CA ASP A 177 -0.85 0.98 -23.89
C ASP A 177 -0.17 1.56 -25.15
N GLU A 178 -0.94 2.20 -26.03
CA GLU A 178 -0.44 2.83 -27.25
C GLU A 178 0.60 3.95 -27.03
N HIS A 179 0.68 4.47 -25.80
CA HIS A 179 1.65 5.49 -25.38
C HIS A 179 2.82 4.90 -24.57
N GLY A 180 2.84 3.58 -24.37
CA GLY A 180 3.82 2.87 -23.58
C GLY A 180 3.58 2.97 -22.07
N LEU A 181 2.46 3.55 -21.62
CA LEU A 181 2.10 3.62 -20.22
C LEU A 181 1.65 2.24 -19.73
N ILE A 182 2.11 1.85 -18.55
CA ILE A 182 1.80 0.57 -17.94
C ILE A 182 1.05 0.80 -16.65
N ALA A 183 -0.10 0.16 -16.49
CA ALA A 183 -0.84 0.21 -15.24
C ALA A 183 -0.47 -0.96 -14.34
N LEU A 184 -0.25 -0.68 -13.06
CA LEU A 184 0.02 -1.67 -12.03
C LEU A 184 -0.92 -1.43 -10.86
N HIS A 185 -1.71 -2.42 -10.52
CA HIS A 185 -2.48 -2.48 -9.29
C HIS A 185 -1.80 -3.41 -8.29
N MET A 186 -1.68 -2.96 -7.07
CA MET A 186 -1.23 -3.73 -5.92
C MET A 186 -2.28 -3.63 -4.82
N GLN A 187 -2.64 -4.76 -4.24
CA GLN A 187 -3.54 -4.80 -3.10
C GLN A 187 -2.88 -5.51 -1.92
N PHE A 188 -2.86 -4.84 -0.77
CA PHE A 188 -2.33 -5.37 0.47
C PHE A 188 -3.46 -5.58 1.47
N TYR A 189 -3.47 -6.75 2.11
CA TYR A 189 -4.42 -7.13 3.16
C TYR A 189 -5.88 -6.86 2.79
N GLU A 190 -6.22 -7.06 1.50
CA GLU A 190 -7.56 -6.88 0.91
C GLU A 190 -8.14 -5.45 0.98
N GLY A 191 -7.56 -4.57 1.80
CA GLY A 191 -8.10 -3.23 2.06
C GLY A 191 -7.23 -2.06 1.61
N CYS A 192 -5.95 -2.28 1.31
CA CYS A 192 -5.05 -1.21 0.85
C CYS A 192 -4.75 -1.36 -0.63
N ASN A 193 -5.44 -0.62 -1.48
CA ASN A 193 -5.17 -0.60 -2.92
C ASN A 193 -4.20 0.52 -3.27
N VAL A 194 -3.24 0.19 -4.11
CA VAL A 194 -2.24 1.10 -4.66
C VAL A 194 -2.26 0.92 -6.17
N TYR A 195 -2.59 2.00 -6.87
CA TYR A 195 -2.59 2.04 -8.32
C TYR A 195 -1.41 2.87 -8.79
N LEU A 196 -0.61 2.32 -9.69
CA LEU A 196 0.55 2.98 -10.25
C LEU A 196 0.41 3.09 -11.76
N ALA A 197 0.75 4.26 -12.28
CA ALA A 197 1.08 4.41 -13.69
C ALA A 197 2.60 4.47 -13.82
N LEU A 198 3.15 3.54 -14.56
CA LEU A 198 4.57 3.46 -14.93
C LEU A 198 4.73 4.20 -16.26
N ILE A 199 5.44 5.31 -16.24
CA ILE A 199 5.64 6.21 -17.39
C ILE A 199 7.07 6.01 -17.86
N PRO A 200 7.29 5.31 -19.00
CA PRO A 200 8.65 5.05 -19.49
C PRO A 200 9.35 6.34 -19.89
N GLU A 201 10.67 6.37 -19.71
CA GLU A 201 11.49 7.44 -20.28
C GLU A 201 11.28 7.47 -21.80
N ARG A 202 10.88 8.61 -22.32
CA ARG A 202 10.88 8.82 -23.76
C ARG A 202 12.33 8.93 -24.22
N ASN A 203 12.77 8.00 -25.05
CA ASN A 203 14.04 8.17 -25.75
C ASN A 203 13.98 9.50 -26.51
N ARG A 204 14.74 10.50 -26.03
CA ARG A 204 14.95 11.79 -26.73
C ARG A 204 15.92 11.59 -27.89
#